data_4445d5cb7136eb8fbbf9ae2793ead3dd
#
_entry.id   4445d5cb7136eb8fbbf9ae2793ead3dd
#
_cell.length_a   1.000
_cell.length_b   1.000
_cell.length_c   1.000
_cell.angle_alpha   90.00
_cell.angle_beta   90.00
_cell.angle_gamma   90.00
#
_symmetry.space_group_name_H-M   'P 1'
#
loop_
_entity.id
_entity.type
_entity.pdbx_description
1 polymer ?
#
loop_
_entity_poly.entity_id
_entity_poly.type
_entity_poly.pdbx_seq_one_letter_code
_entity_poly.pdbx_strand_id
1 'polypeptide(L)'
;MLVVNFAHVLTHAHLAVVERLTGSAVSKVVEVKTQFDESRPFAEQARALVDSAGLTPDEWQTERLLVNLPSYNYAAALVLAELHGRTGYFPAVLRLRPVADSTPQQFEVAEILNLQATREEARRRR
;
A
#
# COMPACT_ATOMS: atom_id res chain seq x y z
N MET A 1 9.28 10.61 -0.56
CA MET A 1 8.22 9.63 -0.83
C MET A 1 7.50 9.29 0.46
N LEU A 2 6.20 9.22 0.41
CA LEU A 2 5.32 8.91 1.54
C LEU A 2 4.93 7.44 1.46
N VAL A 3 5.13 6.69 2.55
CA VAL A 3 4.69 5.30 2.65
C VAL A 3 3.42 5.25 3.48
N VAL A 4 2.34 4.69 2.93
CA VAL A 4 1.09 4.46 3.66
C VAL A 4 0.99 2.97 3.96
N ASN A 5 1.07 2.61 5.23
CA ASN A 5 1.16 1.22 5.67
C ASN A 5 -0.15 0.76 6.30
N PHE A 6 -0.88 -0.14 5.61
CA PHE A 6 -2.12 -0.75 6.10
C PHE A 6 -1.90 -2.16 6.67
N ALA A 7 -0.66 -2.62 6.74
CA ALA A 7 -0.32 -3.96 7.18
C ALA A 7 0.61 -3.93 8.40
N HIS A 8 1.43 -4.96 8.59
CA HIS A 8 2.35 -5.03 9.70
C HIS A 8 3.44 -3.95 9.62
N VAL A 9 3.99 -3.58 10.77
CA VAL A 9 5.05 -2.58 10.87
C VAL A 9 6.22 -2.92 9.97
N LEU A 10 6.68 -1.92 9.21
CA LEU A 10 7.87 -2.02 8.38
C LEU A 10 9.10 -1.67 9.21
N THR A 11 10.13 -2.51 9.15
CA THR A 11 11.39 -2.29 9.87
C THR A 11 12.26 -1.28 9.12
N HIS A 12 13.31 -0.78 9.79
CA HIS A 12 14.31 0.06 9.13
C HIS A 12 14.97 -0.66 7.95
N ALA A 13 15.19 -1.98 8.07
CA ALA A 13 15.74 -2.79 6.99
C ALA A 13 14.81 -2.83 5.78
N HIS A 14 13.49 -2.99 6.01
CA HIS A 14 12.49 -2.91 4.93
C HIS A 14 12.54 -1.56 4.22
N LEU A 15 12.56 -0.48 4.98
CA LEU A 15 12.57 0.87 4.40
C LEU A 15 13.85 1.17 3.63
N ALA A 16 15.00 0.65 4.08
CA ALA A 16 16.26 0.78 3.37
C ALA A 16 16.20 0.10 1.99
N VAL A 17 15.59 -1.09 1.91
CA VAL A 17 15.39 -1.78 0.63
C VAL A 17 14.43 -1.00 -0.27
N VAL A 18 13.35 -0.47 0.29
CA VAL A 18 12.40 0.37 -0.44
C VAL A 18 13.11 1.58 -1.05
N GLU A 19 13.93 2.28 -0.28
CA GLU A 19 14.68 3.44 -0.78
C GLU A 19 15.65 3.05 -1.90
N ARG A 20 16.32 1.91 -1.76
CA ARG A 20 17.22 1.40 -2.80
C ARG A 20 16.47 1.08 -4.09
N LEU A 21 15.33 0.39 -3.99
CA LEU A 21 14.56 -0.04 -5.16
C LEU A 21 13.85 1.12 -5.86
N THR A 22 13.40 2.12 -5.11
CA THR A 22 12.66 3.27 -5.66
C THR A 22 13.57 4.43 -6.06
N GLY A 23 14.79 4.47 -5.54
CA GLY A 23 15.69 5.61 -5.71
C GLY A 23 15.19 6.88 -5.01
N SER A 24 14.30 6.76 -4.04
CA SER A 24 13.71 7.88 -3.32
C SER A 24 13.80 7.68 -1.82
N ALA A 25 14.11 8.74 -1.08
CA ALA A 25 14.08 8.72 0.37
C ALA A 25 12.63 8.61 0.87
N VAL A 26 12.41 7.83 1.91
CA VAL A 26 11.14 7.77 2.62
C VAL A 26 11.09 8.94 3.59
N SER A 27 10.22 9.91 3.32
CA SER A 27 10.07 11.10 4.15
C SER A 27 9.21 10.84 5.39
N LYS A 28 8.23 9.94 5.26
CA LYS A 28 7.28 9.64 6.33
C LYS A 28 6.62 8.29 6.07
N VAL A 29 6.37 7.54 7.14
CA VAL A 29 5.53 6.35 7.12
C VAL A 29 4.25 6.67 7.88
N VAL A 30 3.12 6.59 7.20
CA VAL A 30 1.80 6.75 7.79
C VAL A 30 1.29 5.36 8.16
N GLU A 31 1.24 5.08 9.46
CA GLU A 31 0.72 3.81 9.96
C GLU A 31 -0.80 3.88 10.06
N VAL A 32 -1.48 2.92 9.45
CA VAL A 32 -2.94 2.82 9.51
C VAL A 32 -3.30 1.47 10.12
N LYS A 33 -3.91 1.50 11.30
CA LYS A 33 -4.35 0.28 11.96
C LYS A 33 -5.56 -0.29 11.23
N THR A 34 -5.34 -1.41 10.52
CA THR A 34 -6.37 -2.05 9.71
C THR A 34 -7.13 -3.08 10.54
N GLN A 35 -8.45 -2.90 10.60
CA GLN A 35 -9.37 -3.82 11.25
C GLN A 35 -10.72 -3.73 10.55
N PHE A 36 -11.28 -4.89 10.17
CA PHE A 36 -12.59 -4.98 9.53
C PHE A 36 -13.55 -5.80 10.38
N ASP A 37 -14.78 -5.29 10.50
CA ASP A 37 -15.87 -6.01 11.15
C ASP A 37 -16.56 -6.89 10.09
N GLU A 38 -16.40 -8.21 10.23
CA GLU A 38 -16.93 -9.21 9.30
C GLU A 38 -18.46 -9.19 9.21
N SER A 39 -19.14 -8.65 10.20
CA SER A 39 -20.61 -8.62 10.24
C SER A 39 -21.22 -7.47 9.47
N ARG A 40 -20.41 -6.54 8.97
CA ARG A 40 -20.89 -5.35 8.24
C ARG A 40 -20.28 -5.27 6.84
N PRO A 41 -20.94 -4.61 5.88
CA PRO A 41 -20.37 -4.38 4.55
C PRO A 41 -19.02 -3.67 4.62
N PHE A 42 -18.10 -4.03 3.72
CA PHE A 42 -16.71 -3.57 3.78
C PHE A 42 -16.45 -2.23 3.09
N ALA A 43 -17.27 -1.81 2.14
CA ALA A 43 -17.00 -0.60 1.36
C ALA A 43 -16.87 0.65 2.23
N GLU A 44 -17.81 0.86 3.17
CA GLU A 44 -17.75 1.99 4.10
C GLU A 44 -16.59 1.89 5.06
N GLN A 45 -16.26 0.68 5.49
CA GLN A 45 -15.12 0.44 6.38
C GLN A 45 -13.80 0.76 5.68
N ALA A 46 -13.67 0.41 4.39
CA ALA A 46 -12.50 0.75 3.60
C ALA A 46 -12.34 2.27 3.44
N ARG A 47 -13.43 2.97 3.17
CA ARG A 47 -13.42 4.43 3.08
C ARG A 47 -12.97 5.07 4.39
N ALA A 48 -13.54 4.64 5.50
CA ALA A 48 -13.18 5.13 6.84
C ALA A 48 -11.72 4.82 7.16
N LEU A 49 -11.24 3.65 6.77
CA LEU A 49 -9.85 3.25 6.96
C LEU A 49 -8.90 4.19 6.21
N VAL A 50 -9.18 4.48 4.95
CA VAL A 50 -8.36 5.39 4.14
C VAL A 50 -8.43 6.81 4.71
N ASP A 51 -9.61 7.27 5.14
CA ASP A 51 -9.75 8.56 5.83
C ASP A 51 -8.84 8.64 7.07
N SER A 52 -8.70 7.55 7.80
CA SER A 52 -7.88 7.51 9.02
C SER A 52 -6.38 7.72 8.77
N ALA A 53 -5.92 7.62 7.55
CA ALA A 53 -4.54 7.96 7.20
C ALA A 53 -4.24 9.46 7.40
N GLY A 54 -5.28 10.29 7.39
CA GLY A 54 -5.16 11.72 7.72
C GLY A 54 -4.55 12.56 6.62
N LEU A 55 -4.46 12.07 5.39
CA LEU A 55 -3.97 12.86 4.26
C LEU A 55 -5.08 13.74 3.70
N THR A 56 -4.72 14.96 3.34
CA THR A 56 -5.64 15.89 2.67
C THR A 56 -5.89 15.44 1.22
N PRO A 57 -6.98 15.88 0.58
CA PRO A 57 -7.19 15.64 -0.84
C PRO A 57 -6.01 16.07 -1.72
N ASP A 58 -5.38 17.19 -1.40
CA ASP A 58 -4.20 17.68 -2.11
C ASP A 58 -3.02 16.71 -1.97
N GLU A 59 -2.76 16.24 -0.75
CA GLU A 59 -1.69 15.29 -0.49
C GLU A 59 -1.91 13.97 -1.24
N TRP A 60 -3.14 13.44 -1.26
CA TRP A 60 -3.46 12.25 -2.04
C TRP A 60 -3.14 12.41 -3.53
N GLN A 61 -3.31 13.61 -4.07
CA GLN A 61 -3.15 13.86 -5.50
C GLN A 61 -1.73 14.26 -5.89
N THR A 62 -0.94 14.82 -4.98
CA THR A 62 0.37 15.40 -5.32
C THR A 62 1.57 14.66 -4.73
N GLU A 63 1.40 13.95 -3.61
CA GLU A 63 2.50 13.23 -2.98
C GLU A 63 2.87 11.98 -3.76
N ARG A 64 4.17 11.67 -3.79
CA ARG A 64 4.64 10.38 -4.30
C ARG A 64 4.37 9.33 -3.24
N LEU A 65 3.53 8.35 -3.57
CA LEU A 65 3.02 7.35 -2.62
C LEU A 65 3.59 5.97 -2.92
N LEU A 66 3.89 5.24 -1.86
CA LEU A 66 4.07 3.81 -1.85
C LEU A 66 3.13 3.23 -0.80
N VAL A 67 2.37 2.21 -1.17
CA VAL A 67 1.35 1.64 -0.30
C VAL A 67 1.69 0.21 0.05
N ASN A 68 1.62 -0.13 1.33
CA ASN A 68 1.60 -1.50 1.79
C ASN A 68 0.14 -1.86 2.09
N LEU A 69 -0.48 -2.63 1.20
CA LEU A 69 -1.91 -2.94 1.26
C LEU A 69 -2.22 -3.88 2.44
N PRO A 70 -3.49 -3.87 2.91
CA PRO A 70 -3.93 -4.87 3.87
C PRO A 70 -3.70 -6.29 3.34
N SER A 71 -3.39 -7.23 4.23
CA SER A 71 -3.13 -8.62 3.85
C SER A 71 -4.38 -9.42 3.50
N TYR A 72 -5.57 -8.90 3.83
CA TYR A 72 -6.86 -9.53 3.52
C TYR A 72 -7.31 -9.08 2.12
N ASN A 73 -7.57 -10.03 1.23
CA ASN A 73 -7.81 -9.73 -0.20
C ASN A 73 -8.99 -8.78 -0.45
N TYR A 74 -10.11 -8.95 0.26
CA TYR A 74 -11.28 -8.07 0.07
C TYR A 74 -10.99 -6.65 0.57
N ALA A 75 -10.31 -6.51 1.68
CA ALA A 75 -9.88 -5.22 2.19
C ALA A 75 -8.89 -4.56 1.24
N ALA A 76 -7.92 -5.32 0.74
CA ALA A 76 -6.92 -4.81 -0.21
C ALA A 76 -7.59 -4.29 -1.50
N ALA A 77 -8.56 -5.03 -2.04
CA ALA A 77 -9.27 -4.62 -3.25
C ALA A 77 -10.01 -3.30 -3.06
N LEU A 78 -10.74 -3.16 -1.95
CA LEU A 78 -11.50 -1.95 -1.66
C LEU A 78 -10.61 -0.75 -1.34
N VAL A 79 -9.56 -0.97 -0.56
CA VAL A 79 -8.58 0.10 -0.27
C VAL A 79 -7.94 0.58 -1.57
N LEU A 80 -7.55 -0.33 -2.45
CA LEU A 80 -6.97 0.04 -3.73
C LEU A 80 -7.94 0.86 -4.59
N ALA A 81 -9.22 0.48 -4.62
CA ALA A 81 -10.24 1.24 -5.34
C ALA A 81 -10.41 2.66 -4.75
N GLU A 82 -10.44 2.78 -3.41
CA GLU A 82 -10.49 4.08 -2.74
C GLU A 82 -9.28 4.94 -3.09
N LEU A 83 -8.09 4.36 -3.05
CA LEU A 83 -6.86 5.08 -3.36
C LEU A 83 -6.86 5.58 -4.80
N HIS A 84 -7.25 4.72 -5.75
CA HIS A 84 -7.34 5.13 -7.16
C HIS A 84 -8.32 6.30 -7.35
N GLY A 85 -9.46 6.25 -6.68
CA GLY A 85 -10.45 7.33 -6.73
C GLY A 85 -9.91 8.65 -6.18
N ARG A 86 -9.08 8.60 -5.13
CA ARG A 86 -8.55 9.79 -4.47
C ARG A 86 -7.33 10.37 -5.17
N THR A 87 -6.49 9.51 -5.74
CA THR A 87 -5.22 9.94 -6.39
C THR A 87 -5.36 10.19 -7.88
N GLY A 88 -6.32 9.52 -8.53
CA GLY A 88 -6.50 9.59 -9.98
C GLY A 88 -5.63 8.60 -10.76
N TYR A 89 -4.84 7.77 -10.08
CA TYR A 89 -4.00 6.73 -10.69
C TYR A 89 -3.81 5.58 -9.69
N PHE A 90 -3.18 4.49 -10.12
CA PHE A 90 -2.83 3.41 -9.20
C PHE A 90 -1.48 3.71 -8.56
N PRO A 91 -1.42 3.91 -7.23
CA PRO A 91 -0.14 4.10 -6.56
C PRO A 91 0.70 2.83 -6.60
N ALA A 92 2.02 2.98 -6.47
CA ALA A 92 2.92 1.85 -6.35
C ALA A 92 2.63 1.06 -5.06
N VAL A 93 2.79 -0.25 -5.13
CA VAL A 93 2.46 -1.15 -4.02
C VAL A 93 3.68 -1.98 -3.64
N LEU A 94 3.92 -2.08 -2.34
CA LEU A 94 4.99 -2.89 -1.78
C LEU A 94 4.55 -4.36 -1.73
N ARG A 95 5.39 -5.26 -2.25
CA ARG A 95 5.19 -6.69 -2.05
C ARG A 95 6.25 -7.26 -1.12
N LEU A 96 5.80 -7.85 -0.03
CA LEU A 96 6.64 -8.58 0.92
C LEU A 96 6.51 -10.07 0.66
N ARG A 97 7.53 -10.83 1.03
CA ARG A 97 7.49 -12.29 0.99
C ARG A 97 8.12 -12.87 2.25
N PRO A 98 7.72 -14.08 2.66
CA PRO A 98 8.36 -14.75 3.80
C PRO A 98 9.83 -15.04 3.52
N VAL A 99 10.67 -14.86 4.54
CA VAL A 99 12.07 -15.30 4.52
C VAL A 99 12.08 -16.81 4.80
N ALA A 100 12.72 -17.59 3.92
CA ALA A 100 12.81 -19.04 4.08
C ALA A 100 13.51 -19.39 5.41
N ASP A 101 12.99 -20.43 6.07
CA ASP A 101 13.59 -21.01 7.28
C ASP A 101 13.81 -20.02 8.43
N SER A 102 13.03 -18.95 8.48
CA SER A 102 13.08 -18.00 9.59
C SER A 102 12.13 -18.39 10.73
N THR A 103 12.64 -18.33 11.98
CA THR A 103 11.84 -18.57 13.20
C THR A 103 12.22 -17.53 14.25
N PRO A 104 11.30 -16.64 14.68
CA PRO A 104 9.93 -16.48 14.16
C PRO A 104 9.92 -16.05 12.69
N GLN A 105 8.78 -16.25 12.02
CA GLN A 105 8.65 -15.92 10.60
C GLN A 105 8.94 -14.45 10.36
N GLN A 106 9.91 -14.19 9.49
CA GLN A 106 10.26 -12.86 9.04
C GLN A 106 9.83 -12.65 7.59
N PHE A 107 9.71 -11.39 7.21
CA PHE A 107 9.36 -10.99 5.86
C PHE A 107 10.42 -10.06 5.29
N GLU A 108 10.61 -10.12 3.99
CA GLU A 108 11.54 -9.26 3.26
C GLU A 108 10.82 -8.56 2.11
N VAL A 109 11.34 -7.42 1.69
CA VAL A 109 10.83 -6.71 0.52
C VAL A 109 11.22 -7.51 -0.72
N ALA A 110 10.21 -7.95 -1.48
CA ALA A 110 10.42 -8.69 -2.71
C ALA A 110 10.53 -7.77 -3.92
N GLU A 111 9.61 -6.82 -4.04
CA GLU A 111 9.55 -5.90 -5.18
C GLU A 111 8.58 -4.75 -4.92
N ILE A 112 8.70 -3.74 -5.75
CA ILE A 112 7.72 -2.64 -5.84
C ILE A 112 6.86 -2.90 -7.07
N LEU A 113 5.56 -3.02 -6.88
CA LEU A 113 4.61 -3.28 -7.96
C LEU A 113 4.16 -1.96 -8.59
N ASN A 114 4.40 -1.81 -9.88
CA ASN A 114 3.90 -0.67 -10.63
C ASN A 114 2.55 -1.03 -11.25
N LEU A 115 1.48 -0.82 -10.47
CA LEU A 115 0.12 -1.19 -10.90
C LEU A 115 -0.36 -0.33 -12.06
N GLN A 116 0.06 0.92 -12.12
CA GLN A 116 -0.29 1.81 -13.24
C GLN A 116 0.25 1.27 -14.56
N ALA A 117 1.49 0.80 -14.58
CA ALA A 117 2.08 0.17 -15.76
C ALA A 117 1.33 -1.11 -16.16
N THR A 118 0.94 -1.92 -15.19
CA THR A 118 0.13 -3.12 -15.43
C THR A 118 -1.20 -2.77 -16.08
N ARG A 119 -1.88 -1.75 -15.58
CA ARG A 119 -3.13 -1.25 -16.15
C ARG A 119 -2.94 -0.78 -17.60
N GLU A 120 -1.93 0.03 -17.85
CA GLU A 120 -1.68 0.57 -19.19
C GLU A 120 -1.37 -0.56 -20.19
N GLU A 121 -0.58 -1.52 -19.78
CA GLU A 121 -0.27 -2.69 -20.62
C GLU A 121 -1.51 -3.53 -20.92
N ALA A 122 -2.36 -3.76 -19.93
CA ALA A 122 -3.61 -4.49 -20.12
C ALA A 122 -4.54 -3.77 -21.12
N ARG A 123 -4.63 -2.44 -21.02
CA ARG A 123 -5.42 -1.63 -21.96
C ARG A 123 -4.96 -1.79 -23.41
N ARG A 124 -3.67 -1.87 -23.65
CA ARG A 124 -3.12 -2.04 -25.00
C ARG A 124 -3.48 -3.39 -25.61
N ARG A 125 -3.81 -4.37 -24.77
CA ARG A 125 -4.15 -5.74 -25.22
C ARG A 125 -5.64 -6.03 -25.31
N ARG A 126 -6.51 -5.10 -24.94
CA ARG A 126 -7.95 -5.32 -25.05
C ARG A 126 -8.50 -5.00 -26.44
#